data_8054317345234177b9c35384b6777b7a
#
_entry.id   8054317345234177b9c35384b6777b7a
#
_cell.length_a   1.000
_cell.length_b   1.000
_cell.length_c   1.000
_cell.angle_alpha   90.00
_cell.angle_beta   90.00
_cell.angle_gamma   90.00
#
_symmetry.space_group_name_H-M   'P 1'
#
loop_
_entity.id
_entity.type
_entity.pdbx_description
1 polymer ?
#
loop_
_entity_poly.entity_id
_entity_poly.type
_entity_poly.pdbx_seq_one_letter_code
_entity_poly.pdbx_strand_id
1 'polypeptide(L)'
;MTQKATTALSLHYHVKPGKREAILVEIKGVLDRCAEEPEFITGIVHETPERPNEFVFYELWKGTRADFDAIQGPKPYRKAYMENVKPFLESGG
;
A
#
# COMPACT_ATOMS: atom_id res chain seq x y z
N MET A 1 10.13 -2.45 29.64
CA MET A 1 9.60 -3.29 28.56
C MET A 1 10.12 -2.77 27.21
N THR A 2 10.68 -3.66 26.43
CA THR A 2 11.24 -3.29 25.15
C THR A 2 10.15 -3.35 24.07
N GLN A 3 9.98 -2.26 23.34
CA GLN A 3 9.08 -2.26 22.20
C GLN A 3 9.78 -2.96 21.02
N LYS A 4 9.01 -3.78 20.32
CA LYS A 4 9.51 -4.40 19.11
C LYS A 4 9.54 -3.35 18.00
N ALA A 5 10.51 -3.47 17.12
CA ALA A 5 10.61 -2.57 15.97
C ALA A 5 9.36 -2.68 15.09
N THR A 6 8.97 -1.56 14.51
CA THR A 6 7.91 -1.51 13.51
C THR A 6 8.38 -0.68 12.32
N THR A 7 7.76 -0.91 11.17
CA THR A 7 8.03 -0.16 9.96
C THR A 7 6.72 0.44 9.46
N ALA A 8 6.73 1.74 9.21
CA ALA A 8 5.60 2.42 8.62
C ALA A 8 5.93 2.79 7.18
N LEU A 9 5.01 2.50 6.28
CA LEU A 9 5.11 2.87 4.87
C LEU A 9 3.99 3.86 4.56
N SER A 10 4.34 4.94 3.90
CA SER A 10 3.36 5.94 3.47
C SER A 10 3.51 6.13 1.96
N LEU A 11 2.46 5.79 1.23
CA LEU A 11 2.47 5.85 -0.23
C LEU A 11 1.45 6.90 -0.68
N HIS A 12 1.90 7.83 -1.51
CA HIS A 12 1.05 8.88 -2.04
C HIS A 12 0.75 8.58 -3.50
N TYR A 13 -0.53 8.44 -3.82
CA TYR A 13 -0.97 8.14 -5.18
C TYR A 13 -1.69 9.32 -5.78
N HIS A 14 -1.30 9.66 -7.02
CA HIS A 14 -2.00 10.61 -7.86
C HIS A 14 -2.64 9.82 -8.99
N VAL A 15 -3.94 9.66 -8.93
CA VAL A 15 -4.68 8.75 -9.81
C VAL A 15 -5.22 9.51 -11.01
N LYS A 16 -5.15 8.89 -12.18
CA LYS A 16 -5.71 9.48 -13.40
C LYS A 16 -7.22 9.66 -13.26
N PRO A 17 -7.78 10.71 -13.87
CA PRO A 17 -9.24 10.91 -13.84
C PRO A 17 -9.98 9.68 -14.34
N GLY A 18 -11.04 9.29 -13.65
CA GLY A 18 -11.86 8.15 -14.02
C GLY A 18 -11.33 6.80 -13.56
N LYS A 19 -10.16 6.77 -12.91
CA LYS A 19 -9.54 5.50 -12.45
C LYS A 19 -9.64 5.29 -10.95
N ARG A 20 -10.32 6.18 -10.25
CA ARG A 20 -10.43 6.14 -8.79
C ARG A 20 -10.98 4.80 -8.28
N GLU A 21 -12.11 4.35 -8.83
CA GLU A 21 -12.73 3.11 -8.38
C GLU A 21 -11.87 1.90 -8.70
N ALA A 22 -11.24 1.89 -9.87
CA ALA A 22 -10.39 0.78 -10.29
C ALA A 22 -9.19 0.61 -9.34
N ILE A 23 -8.55 1.72 -8.93
CA ILE A 23 -7.42 1.62 -8.02
C ILE A 23 -7.84 1.23 -6.62
N LEU A 24 -9.02 1.66 -6.17
CA LEU A 24 -9.53 1.27 -4.85
C LEU A 24 -9.76 -0.25 -4.76
N VAL A 25 -10.22 -0.86 -5.84
CA VAL A 25 -10.35 -2.32 -5.90
C VAL A 25 -8.99 -3.00 -5.73
N GLU A 26 -7.96 -2.49 -6.41
CA GLU A 26 -6.62 -3.04 -6.31
C GLU A 26 -6.03 -2.87 -4.91
N ILE A 27 -6.21 -1.69 -4.31
CA ILE A 27 -5.73 -1.41 -2.96
C ILE A 27 -6.41 -2.35 -1.96
N LYS A 28 -7.71 -2.53 -2.07
CA LYS A 28 -8.43 -3.44 -1.18
C LYS A 28 -7.91 -4.86 -1.33
N GLY A 29 -7.68 -5.29 -2.57
CA GLY A 29 -7.16 -6.63 -2.84
C GLY A 29 -5.79 -6.85 -2.22
N VAL A 30 -4.87 -5.90 -2.34
CA VAL A 30 -3.54 -6.04 -1.74
C VAL A 30 -3.61 -6.01 -0.22
N LEU A 31 -4.49 -5.20 0.36
CA LEU A 31 -4.68 -5.18 1.81
C LEU A 31 -5.21 -6.51 2.33
N ASP A 32 -6.14 -7.13 1.61
CA ASP A 32 -6.67 -8.45 1.97
C ASP A 32 -5.54 -9.48 2.00
N ARG A 33 -4.62 -9.42 1.05
CA ARG A 33 -3.46 -10.32 1.03
C ARG A 33 -2.49 -10.00 2.17
N CYS A 34 -2.23 -8.72 2.42
CA CYS A 34 -1.36 -8.29 3.53
C CYS A 34 -1.92 -8.78 4.88
N ALA A 35 -3.23 -8.75 5.04
CA ALA A 35 -3.86 -9.15 6.30
C ALA A 35 -3.63 -10.64 6.64
N GLU A 36 -3.25 -11.45 5.66
CA GLU A 36 -2.91 -12.85 5.89
C GLU A 36 -1.48 -13.02 6.39
N GLU A 37 -0.66 -11.98 6.34
CA GLU A 37 0.74 -12.05 6.76
C GLU A 37 0.86 -11.85 8.27
N PRO A 38 1.66 -12.70 8.97
CA PRO A 38 1.79 -12.59 10.42
C PRO A 38 2.40 -11.27 10.90
N GLU A 39 3.21 -10.61 10.07
CA GLU A 39 3.88 -9.36 10.42
C GLU A 39 3.03 -8.12 10.17
N PHE A 40 1.89 -8.26 9.53
CA PHE A 40 1.03 -7.12 9.19
C PHE A 40 0.30 -6.61 10.44
N ILE A 41 0.33 -5.30 10.68
CA ILE A 41 -0.38 -4.69 11.80
C ILE A 41 -1.65 -4.01 11.30
N THR A 42 -1.53 -3.09 10.37
CA THR A 42 -2.69 -2.39 9.82
C THR A 42 -2.37 -1.71 8.50
N GLY A 43 -3.40 -1.44 7.72
CA GLY A 43 -3.31 -0.64 6.51
C GLY A 43 -4.51 0.28 6.44
N ILE A 44 -4.28 1.54 6.09
CA ILE A 44 -5.31 2.56 6.04
C ILE A 44 -5.17 3.34 4.74
N VAL A 45 -6.30 3.57 4.07
CA VAL A 45 -6.37 4.43 2.90
C VAL A 45 -7.01 5.73 3.32
N HIS A 46 -6.28 6.83 3.17
CA HIS A 46 -6.77 8.16 3.48
C HIS A 46 -7.23 8.85 2.19
N GLU A 47 -8.39 9.43 2.23
CA GLU A 47 -8.95 10.19 1.12
C GLU A 47 -9.21 11.62 1.57
N THR A 48 -9.03 12.57 0.66
CA THR A 48 -9.30 13.98 0.93
C THR A 48 -10.38 14.44 -0.04
N PRO A 49 -11.57 14.88 0.45
CA PRO A 49 -12.66 15.28 -0.45
C PRO A 49 -12.28 16.36 -1.46
N GLU A 50 -11.39 17.28 -1.07
CA GLU A 50 -10.94 18.35 -1.95
C GLU A 50 -10.00 17.86 -3.06
N ARG A 51 -9.46 16.64 -2.90
CA ARG A 51 -8.53 16.05 -3.86
C ARG A 51 -8.93 14.60 -4.15
N PRO A 52 -10.03 14.39 -4.86
CA PRO A 52 -10.61 13.06 -5.03
C PRO A 52 -9.73 12.08 -5.78
N ASN A 53 -8.71 12.56 -6.50
CA ASN A 53 -7.79 11.70 -7.25
C ASN A 53 -6.48 11.46 -6.50
N GLU A 54 -6.38 11.87 -5.24
CA GLU A 54 -5.19 11.63 -4.42
C GLU A 54 -5.53 10.76 -3.23
N PHE A 55 -4.66 9.79 -2.98
CA PHE A 55 -4.78 8.88 -1.83
C PHE A 55 -3.47 8.83 -1.08
N VAL A 56 -3.54 8.69 0.24
CA VAL A 56 -2.40 8.31 1.05
C VAL A 56 -2.68 6.92 1.59
N PHE A 57 -1.85 5.96 1.20
CA PHE A 57 -1.97 4.58 1.62
C PHE A 57 -0.90 4.34 2.68
N TYR A 58 -1.33 4.06 3.91
CA TYR A 58 -0.44 3.87 5.05
C TYR A 58 -0.47 2.42 5.50
N GLU A 59 0.71 1.81 5.70
CA GLU A 59 0.83 0.45 6.20
C GLU A 59 1.77 0.43 7.40
N LEU A 60 1.43 -0.38 8.40
CA LEU A 60 2.29 -0.59 9.56
C LEU A 60 2.59 -2.07 9.70
N TRP A 61 3.86 -2.40 9.82
CA TRP A 61 4.36 -3.77 9.86
C TRP A 61 5.27 -3.99 11.05
N LYS A 62 5.28 -5.21 11.59
CA LYS A 62 6.21 -5.63 12.63
C LYS A 62 7.60 -5.81 12.01
N GLY A 63 8.64 -5.46 12.77
CA GLY A 63 10.02 -5.64 12.33
C GLY A 63 10.63 -4.36 11.76
N THR A 64 11.89 -4.46 11.35
CA THR A 64 12.61 -3.34 10.76
C THR A 64 12.28 -3.22 9.28
N ARG A 65 12.73 -2.12 8.66
CA ARG A 65 12.60 -1.96 7.21
C ARG A 65 13.34 -3.06 6.47
N ALA A 66 14.49 -3.49 6.98
CA ALA A 66 15.25 -4.59 6.38
C ALA A 66 14.46 -5.89 6.43
N ASP A 67 13.78 -6.16 7.54
CA ASP A 67 12.91 -7.34 7.68
C ASP A 67 11.78 -7.28 6.66
N PHE A 68 11.14 -6.11 6.55
CA PHE A 68 10.05 -5.90 5.59
C PHE A 68 10.53 -6.20 4.16
N ASP A 69 11.65 -5.61 3.77
CA ASP A 69 12.17 -5.78 2.41
C ASP A 69 12.52 -7.24 2.12
N ALA A 70 13.09 -7.95 3.11
CA ALA A 70 13.49 -9.34 2.93
C ALA A 70 12.29 -10.29 2.82
N ILE A 71 11.24 -10.05 3.61
CA ILE A 71 10.09 -10.95 3.69
C ILE A 71 9.02 -10.58 2.66
N GLN A 72 8.67 -9.31 2.59
CA GLN A 72 7.56 -8.85 1.75
C GLN A 72 7.97 -8.52 0.33
N GLY A 73 9.18 -8.00 0.14
CA GLY A 73 9.65 -7.60 -1.18
C GLY A 73 9.51 -8.68 -2.26
N PRO A 74 9.90 -9.95 -1.98
CA PRO A 74 9.79 -11.01 -2.99
C PRO A 74 8.39 -11.56 -3.23
N LYS A 75 7.39 -11.15 -2.46
CA LYS A 75 6.03 -11.70 -2.59
C LYS A 75 5.44 -11.42 -3.96
N PRO A 76 5.01 -12.45 -4.71
CA PRO A 76 4.48 -12.25 -6.06
C PRO A 76 3.28 -11.33 -6.14
N TYR A 77 2.39 -11.32 -5.11
CA TYR A 77 1.20 -10.48 -5.14
C TYR A 77 1.55 -8.99 -5.08
N ARG A 78 2.68 -8.62 -4.49
CA ARG A 78 3.13 -7.23 -4.46
C ARG A 78 3.55 -6.75 -5.84
N LYS A 79 4.27 -7.60 -6.56
CA LYS A 79 4.67 -7.28 -7.92
C LYS A 79 3.45 -7.15 -8.82
N ALA A 80 2.52 -8.09 -8.71
CA ALA A 80 1.27 -8.05 -9.49
C ALA A 80 0.48 -6.78 -9.20
N TYR A 81 0.37 -6.41 -7.92
CA TYR A 81 -0.30 -5.19 -7.51
C TYR A 81 0.33 -3.96 -8.16
N MET A 82 1.66 -3.83 -8.07
CA MET A 82 2.35 -2.68 -8.64
C MET A 82 2.14 -2.58 -10.15
N GLU A 83 2.17 -3.70 -10.85
CA GLU A 83 1.92 -3.74 -12.28
C GLU A 83 0.48 -3.35 -12.61
N ASN A 84 -0.47 -3.79 -11.78
CA ASN A 84 -1.89 -3.51 -12.01
C ASN A 84 -2.25 -2.05 -11.75
N VAL A 85 -1.63 -1.40 -10.76
CA VAL A 85 -1.96 -0.01 -10.44
C VAL A 85 -1.22 1.00 -11.30
N LYS A 86 -0.07 0.64 -11.83
CA LYS A 86 0.77 1.55 -12.61
C LYS A 86 0.01 2.29 -13.72
N PRO A 87 -0.84 1.64 -14.52
CA PRO A 87 -1.60 2.34 -15.56
C PRO A 87 -2.59 3.36 -15.04
N PHE A 88 -2.97 3.27 -13.76
CA PHE A 88 -3.96 4.16 -13.16
C PHE A 88 -3.34 5.40 -12.54
N LEU A 89 -2.02 5.45 -12.44
CA LEU A 89 -1.30 6.54 -11.77
C LEU A 89 -0.83 7.59 -12.78
N GLU A 90 -0.84 8.85 -12.32
CA GLU A 90 -0.28 9.93 -13.11
C GLU A 90 1.21 9.73 -13.29
N SER A 91 1.71 10.17 -14.44
CA SER A 91 3.11 10.09 -14.76
C SER A 91 3.94 10.91 -13.76
N GLY A 92 4.96 10.30 -13.18
CA GLY A 92 5.79 10.94 -12.17
C GLY A 92 5.19 10.99 -10.78
N GLY A 93 4.00 10.43 -10.61
CA GLY A 93 3.31 10.37 -9.32
C GLY A 93 3.75 9.21 -8.46
#